data_d3035539c3551d1412225ac629dd731f
#
_entry.id   d3035539c3551d1412225ac629dd731f
#
_cell.length_a   1.000
_cell.length_b   1.000
_cell.length_c   1.000
_cell.angle_alpha   90.00
_cell.angle_beta   90.00
_cell.angle_gamma   90.00
#
_symmetry.space_group_name_H-M   'P 1'
#
loop_
_entity.id
_entity.type
_entity.pdbx_description
1 polymer ?
#
loop_
_entity_poly.entity_id
_entity_poly.type
_entity_poly.pdbx_seq_one_letter_code
_entity_poly.pdbx_strand_id
1 'polypeptide(L)'
;MVKTYSLLLIAIFCEVAGTMLLPVSQNFTKLIPTVFLTIFYLVSFYLMTFVMDKLPIAIVYATWSGLGVFTIAILGYFFFKQTLAWQAIAGLFLIVIGVILVNSFTVKLN
;
A
#
# COMPACT_ATOMS: atom_id res chain seq x y z
N MET A 1 0.74 11.73 -16.29
CA MET A 1 1.26 10.84 -15.26
C MET A 1 1.04 11.34 -13.84
N VAL A 2 1.00 12.65 -13.63
CA VAL A 2 0.72 13.18 -12.28
C VAL A 2 -0.61 12.64 -11.75
N LYS A 3 -1.66 12.65 -12.58
CA LYS A 3 -2.97 12.12 -12.17
C LYS A 3 -2.90 10.64 -11.82
N THR A 4 -2.19 9.84 -12.64
CA THR A 4 -2.08 8.40 -12.42
C THR A 4 -1.37 8.08 -11.12
N TYR A 5 -0.23 8.71 -10.85
CA TYR A 5 0.50 8.50 -9.61
C TYR A 5 -0.26 9.04 -8.39
N SER A 6 -1.03 10.12 -8.56
CA SER A 6 -1.88 10.62 -7.49
C SER A 6 -2.96 9.60 -7.13
N LEU A 7 -3.60 9.00 -8.13
CA LEU A 7 -4.59 7.95 -7.90
C LEU A 7 -3.95 6.73 -7.21
N LEU A 8 -2.74 6.37 -7.64
CA LEU A 8 -2.03 5.26 -7.04
C LEU A 8 -1.73 5.52 -5.56
N LEU A 9 -1.26 6.72 -5.23
CA LEU A 9 -0.96 7.07 -3.84
C LEU A 9 -2.23 7.07 -2.99
N ILE A 10 -3.34 7.57 -3.51
CA ILE A 10 -4.62 7.56 -2.79
C ILE A 10 -5.08 6.12 -2.57
N ALA A 11 -4.94 5.26 -3.59
CA ALA A 11 -5.30 3.86 -3.48
C ALA A 11 -4.46 3.14 -2.41
N ILE A 12 -3.16 3.41 -2.39
CA ILE A 12 -2.26 2.84 -1.38
C ILE A 12 -2.64 3.34 0.01
N PHE A 13 -2.95 4.62 0.15
CA PHE A 13 -3.37 5.20 1.43
C PHE A 13 -4.64 4.52 1.94
N CYS A 14 -5.63 4.32 1.08
CA CYS A 14 -6.87 3.64 1.45
C CYS A 14 -6.61 2.19 1.85
N GLU A 15 -5.75 1.48 1.11
CA GLU A 15 -5.39 0.11 1.43
C GLU A 15 -4.67 0.02 2.78
N VAL A 16 -3.72 0.92 3.03
CA VAL A 16 -2.99 0.95 4.30
C VAL A 16 -3.96 1.22 5.46
N ALA A 17 -4.89 2.17 5.29
CA ALA A 17 -5.89 2.45 6.30
C ALA A 17 -6.75 1.21 6.60
N GLY A 18 -7.17 0.50 5.56
CA GLY A 18 -7.91 -0.75 5.73
C GLY A 18 -7.11 -1.81 6.45
N THR A 19 -5.85 -1.98 6.07
CA THR A 19 -4.98 -2.97 6.67
C THR A 19 -4.69 -2.67 8.14
N MET A 20 -4.56 -1.39 8.51
CA MET A 20 -4.37 -1.01 9.91
C MET A 20 -5.59 -1.35 10.77
N LEU A 21 -6.77 -1.43 10.17
CA LEU A 21 -7.99 -1.82 10.88
C LEU A 21 -8.15 -3.33 11.02
N LEU A 22 -7.37 -4.14 10.30
CA LEU A 22 -7.50 -5.60 10.39
C LEU A 22 -7.29 -6.12 11.82
N PRO A 23 -6.20 -5.75 12.53
CA PRO A 23 -6.06 -6.21 13.92
C PRO A 23 -7.16 -5.66 14.83
N VAL A 24 -7.62 -4.44 14.56
CA VAL A 24 -8.68 -3.80 15.36
C VAL A 24 -10.00 -4.55 15.20
N SER A 25 -10.23 -5.17 14.04
CA SER A 25 -11.46 -5.91 13.77
C SER A 25 -11.57 -7.23 14.55
N GLN A 26 -10.48 -7.72 15.13
CA GLN A 26 -10.42 -8.97 15.87
C GLN A 26 -11.06 -10.11 15.08
N ASN A 27 -10.47 -10.42 13.93
CA ASN A 27 -10.94 -11.48 13.01
C ASN A 27 -12.35 -11.18 12.47
N PHE A 28 -12.64 -9.90 12.21
CA PHE A 28 -13.92 -9.42 11.68
C PHE A 28 -15.09 -9.60 12.64
N THR A 29 -14.80 -9.72 13.94
CA THR A 29 -15.87 -9.81 14.94
C THR A 29 -16.38 -8.46 15.38
N LYS A 30 -15.59 -7.40 15.19
CA LYS A 30 -15.98 -6.04 15.51
C LYS A 30 -16.58 -5.38 14.28
N LEU A 31 -17.86 -5.00 14.37
CA LEU A 31 -18.61 -4.51 13.21
C LEU A 31 -18.04 -3.21 12.64
N ILE A 32 -17.76 -2.22 13.49
CA ILE A 32 -17.36 -0.89 13.02
C ILE A 32 -16.03 -0.94 12.28
N PRO A 33 -14.93 -1.52 12.84
CA PRO A 33 -13.69 -1.62 12.09
C PRO A 33 -13.85 -2.43 10.79
N THR A 34 -14.66 -3.49 10.84
CA THR A 34 -14.86 -4.35 9.67
C THR A 34 -15.54 -3.59 8.54
N VAL A 35 -16.55 -2.78 8.85
CA VAL A 35 -17.24 -1.98 7.84
C VAL A 35 -16.28 -0.96 7.22
N PHE A 36 -15.49 -0.25 8.04
CA PHE A 36 -14.58 0.76 7.54
C PHE A 36 -13.46 0.15 6.70
N LEU A 37 -12.87 -0.97 7.13
CA LEU A 37 -11.81 -1.58 6.33
C LEU A 37 -12.34 -2.10 4.99
N THR A 38 -13.57 -2.59 4.97
CA THR A 38 -14.21 -3.04 3.74
C THR A 38 -14.36 -1.88 2.76
N ILE A 39 -14.83 -0.73 3.25
CA ILE A 39 -14.98 0.45 2.42
C ILE A 39 -13.61 0.91 1.89
N PHE A 40 -12.60 0.97 2.74
CA PHE A 40 -11.25 1.38 2.31
C PHE A 40 -10.70 0.45 1.24
N TYR A 41 -10.87 -0.86 1.39
CA TYR A 41 -10.39 -1.82 0.40
C TYR A 41 -11.14 -1.69 -0.93
N LEU A 42 -12.47 -1.52 -0.88
CA LEU A 42 -13.24 -1.36 -2.11
C LEU A 42 -12.84 -0.10 -2.86
N VAL A 43 -12.66 1.01 -2.17
CA VAL A 43 -12.21 2.26 -2.79
C VAL A 43 -10.81 2.09 -3.37
N SER A 44 -9.91 1.47 -2.63
CA SER A 44 -8.54 1.24 -3.08
C SER A 44 -8.51 0.44 -4.38
N PHE A 45 -9.21 -0.68 -4.42
CA PHE A 45 -9.23 -1.54 -5.60
C PHE A 45 -9.88 -0.86 -6.80
N TYR A 46 -10.95 -0.09 -6.56
CA TYR A 46 -11.60 0.66 -7.63
C TYR A 46 -10.64 1.68 -8.26
N LEU A 47 -9.95 2.46 -7.43
CA LEU A 47 -8.99 3.44 -7.92
C LEU A 47 -7.84 2.77 -8.68
N MET A 48 -7.44 1.57 -8.23
CA MET A 48 -6.34 0.86 -8.86
C MET A 48 -6.66 0.44 -10.29
N THR A 49 -7.93 0.19 -10.62
CA THR A 49 -8.29 -0.18 -11.99
C THR A 49 -7.93 0.94 -12.98
N PHE A 50 -8.07 2.19 -12.56
CA PHE A 50 -7.70 3.32 -13.42
C PHE A 50 -6.18 3.45 -13.56
N VAL A 51 -5.44 3.14 -12.51
CA VAL A 51 -3.98 3.18 -12.56
C VAL A 51 -3.44 2.12 -13.51
N MET A 52 -4.05 0.94 -13.49
CA MET A 52 -3.62 -0.18 -14.35
C MET A 52 -3.86 0.06 -15.83
N ASP A 53 -4.70 1.05 -16.17
CA ASP A 53 -4.85 1.46 -17.57
C ASP A 53 -3.62 2.19 -18.11
N LYS A 54 -2.81 2.76 -17.24
CA LYS A 54 -1.70 3.63 -17.64
C LYS A 54 -0.32 3.08 -17.31
N LEU A 55 -0.23 2.18 -16.35
CA LEU A 55 1.04 1.60 -15.91
C LEU A 55 0.98 0.08 -15.97
N PRO A 56 2.10 -0.59 -16.28
CA PRO A 56 2.13 -2.06 -16.24
C PRO A 56 1.73 -2.58 -14.87
N ILE A 57 1.01 -3.70 -14.86
CA ILE A 57 0.51 -4.30 -13.62
C ILE A 57 1.66 -4.59 -12.65
N ALA A 58 2.78 -5.09 -13.16
CA ALA A 58 3.94 -5.40 -12.32
C ALA A 58 4.47 -4.17 -11.60
N ILE A 59 4.50 -3.03 -12.29
CA ILE A 59 4.98 -1.76 -11.71
C ILE A 59 4.01 -1.27 -10.64
N VAL A 60 2.71 -1.34 -10.92
CA VAL A 60 1.68 -0.95 -9.97
C VAL A 60 1.78 -1.80 -8.71
N TYR A 61 1.90 -3.11 -8.88
CA TYR A 61 1.95 -4.04 -7.76
C TYR A 61 3.23 -3.84 -6.94
N ALA A 62 4.37 -3.68 -7.59
CA ALA A 62 5.64 -3.45 -6.89
C ALA A 62 5.60 -2.16 -6.09
N THR A 63 5.09 -1.09 -6.69
CA THR A 63 4.98 0.22 -6.03
C THR A 63 4.04 0.14 -4.83
N TRP A 64 2.88 -0.48 -5.03
CA TRP A 64 1.90 -0.66 -3.97
C TRP A 64 2.47 -1.46 -2.82
N SER A 65 3.06 -2.63 -3.13
CA SER A 65 3.62 -3.49 -2.09
C SER A 65 4.75 -2.79 -1.33
N GLY A 66 5.65 -2.12 -2.05
CA GLY A 66 6.79 -1.46 -1.42
C GLY A 66 6.37 -0.29 -0.54
N LEU A 67 5.59 0.63 -1.06
CA LEU A 67 5.15 1.78 -0.29
C LEU A 67 4.20 1.38 0.82
N GLY A 68 3.31 0.42 0.55
CA GLY A 68 2.37 -0.08 1.54
C GLY A 68 3.07 -0.74 2.71
N VAL A 69 3.99 -1.65 2.43
CA VAL A 69 4.75 -2.35 3.48
C VAL A 69 5.56 -1.38 4.32
N PHE A 70 6.25 -0.44 3.67
CA PHE A 70 7.06 0.54 4.39
C PHE A 70 6.19 1.41 5.31
N THR A 71 5.06 1.90 4.79
CA THR A 71 4.14 2.72 5.57
C THR A 71 3.54 1.93 6.72
N ILE A 72 3.12 0.68 6.48
CA ILE A 72 2.56 -0.17 7.53
C ILE A 72 3.60 -0.47 8.61
N ALA A 73 4.86 -0.66 8.23
CA ALA A 73 5.92 -0.89 9.22
C ALA A 73 6.06 0.31 10.16
N ILE A 74 6.00 1.53 9.61
CA ILE A 74 6.05 2.74 10.42
C ILE A 74 4.83 2.87 11.32
N LEU A 75 3.64 2.70 10.75
CA LEU A 75 2.38 2.84 11.51
C LEU A 75 2.23 1.72 12.54
N GLY A 76 2.65 0.51 12.20
CA GLY A 76 2.62 -0.62 13.15
C GLY A 76 3.50 -0.35 14.36
N TYR A 77 4.65 0.28 14.15
CA TYR A 77 5.52 0.67 15.27
C TYR A 77 4.81 1.68 16.18
N PHE A 78 4.22 2.73 15.60
CA PHE A 78 3.63 3.79 16.42
C PHE A 78 2.30 3.38 17.06
N PHE A 79 1.44 2.66 16.35
CA PHE A 79 0.10 2.36 16.85
C PHE A 79 -0.02 1.02 17.55
N PHE A 80 0.77 0.03 17.14
CA PHE A 80 0.71 -1.32 17.71
C PHE A 80 1.98 -1.70 18.46
N LYS A 81 2.95 -0.78 18.51
CA LYS A 81 4.23 -0.98 19.19
C LYS A 81 4.99 -2.21 18.70
N GLN A 82 4.82 -2.52 17.42
CA GLN A 82 5.50 -3.63 16.78
C GLN A 82 6.89 -3.17 16.33
N THR A 83 7.92 -3.83 16.85
CA THR A 83 9.30 -3.50 16.48
C THR A 83 9.83 -4.52 15.49
N LEU A 84 10.76 -4.06 14.64
CA LEU A 84 11.40 -4.92 13.65
C LEU A 84 12.90 -4.99 13.94
N ALA A 85 13.48 -6.16 13.67
CA ALA A 85 14.93 -6.31 13.73
C ALA A 85 15.58 -5.39 12.69
N TRP A 86 16.85 -4.99 12.95
CA TRP A 86 17.53 -4.09 12.02
C TRP A 86 17.68 -4.70 10.61
N GLN A 87 17.80 -6.03 10.52
CA GLN A 87 17.87 -6.71 9.22
C GLN A 87 16.57 -6.54 8.43
N ALA A 88 15.43 -6.59 9.11
CA ALA A 88 14.14 -6.37 8.48
C ALA A 88 14.01 -4.92 8.00
N ILE A 89 14.48 -3.97 8.79
CA ILE A 89 14.48 -2.56 8.39
C ILE A 89 15.34 -2.35 7.15
N ALA A 90 16.54 -2.97 7.13
CA ALA A 90 17.40 -2.92 5.96
C ALA A 90 16.71 -3.50 4.72
N GLY A 91 15.98 -4.61 4.88
CA GLY A 91 15.19 -5.18 3.79
C GLY A 91 14.11 -4.26 3.27
N LEU A 92 13.42 -3.53 4.17
CA LEU A 92 12.42 -2.56 3.76
C LEU A 92 13.03 -1.43 2.91
N PHE A 93 14.21 -0.94 3.29
CA PHE A 93 14.91 0.05 2.47
C PHE A 93 15.30 -0.49 1.11
N LEU A 94 15.71 -1.75 1.03
CA LEU A 94 16.01 -2.38 -0.27
C LEU A 94 14.76 -2.46 -1.14
N ILE A 95 13.61 -2.76 -0.55
CA ILE A 95 12.33 -2.78 -1.29
C ILE A 95 12.04 -1.38 -1.86
N VAL A 96 12.21 -0.34 -1.06
CA VAL A 96 11.96 1.04 -1.51
C VAL A 96 12.92 1.42 -2.64
N ILE A 97 14.19 1.04 -2.54
CA ILE A 97 15.15 1.28 -3.61
C ILE A 97 14.71 0.56 -4.89
N GLY A 98 14.26 -0.69 -4.78
CA GLY A 98 13.73 -1.42 -5.92
C GLY A 98 12.50 -0.75 -6.55
N VAL A 99 11.60 -0.22 -5.72
CA VAL A 99 10.43 0.52 -6.20
C VAL A 99 10.85 1.76 -6.98
N ILE A 100 11.82 2.51 -6.47
CA ILE A 100 12.35 3.68 -7.17
C ILE A 100 12.92 3.27 -8.52
N LEU A 101 13.68 2.19 -8.54
CA LEU A 101 14.33 1.71 -9.76
C LEU A 101 13.30 1.29 -10.82
N VAL A 102 12.29 0.50 -10.45
CA VAL A 102 11.29 0.05 -11.43
C VAL A 102 10.47 1.21 -11.97
N ASN A 103 10.18 2.21 -11.15
CA ASN A 103 9.41 3.37 -11.60
C ASN A 103 10.25 4.30 -12.48
N SER A 104 11.57 4.36 -12.24
CA SER A 104 12.45 5.21 -13.03
C SER A 104 12.62 4.70 -14.46
N PHE A 105 12.51 3.39 -14.67
CA PHE A 105 12.73 2.77 -15.98
C PHE A 105 11.49 2.07 -16.52
N THR A 106 10.30 2.42 -16.00
CA THR A 106 9.08 1.80 -16.48
C THR A 106 8.66 2.32 -17.84
N VAL A 107 8.04 1.43 -18.62
CA VAL A 107 7.40 1.77 -19.91
C VAL A 107 5.93 2.03 -19.63
N LYS A 108 5.50 3.27 -19.93
CA LYS A 108 4.13 3.68 -19.65
C LYS A 108 3.18 3.18 -20.73
N LEU A 109 2.02 2.74 -20.33
CA LEU A 109 0.98 2.32 -21.25
C LEU A 109 0.21 3.52 -21.78
N ASN A 110 -0.30 3.40 -23.00
CA ASN A 110 -1.09 4.47 -23.61
C ASN A 110 -2.57 4.33 -23.29
#